data_dd23c379105fe4928b01cb32557f5ac5
#
_entry.id   dd23c379105fe4928b01cb32557f5ac5
#
_cell.length_a   1.000
_cell.length_b   1.000
_cell.length_c   1.000
_cell.angle_alpha   90.00
_cell.angle_beta   90.00
_cell.angle_gamma   90.00
#
_symmetry.space_group_name_H-M   'P 1'
#
loop_
_entity.id
_entity.type
_entity.pdbx_description
1 polymer ?
#
loop_
_entity_poly.entity_id
_entity_poly.type
_entity_poly.pdbx_seq_one_letter_code
_entity_poly.pdbx_strand_id
1 'polypeptide(L)'
;EEFPDCPERARGRGFDLADYVKDGTQQILEVIFGAKSGALITELTASQTMFHAVGTIMEGVDWGKNAVTSALEHPSAHDAVEYYCKKTGREFREVPANKVTGGLDPDEIMKYVDKDTVLLSIMAASNISGNIMDIKEIARRAKEINPDIYIVSDAVQHAPHAVIDVEDWGVDVCNFAPYKFFGVRGCGYAYVSDRVAVMPHIKLTCKDDNVWALGTPAPANFAAMMAVIDYVCSIGKHFLGDSAQKYNKRELFVEGMNHIHLQERALLYRMLEGTEKVPGLRHIPGVQVYVDMEDLTYKDLIVAMGIEGIEYAECARRYLEHGVTLFERVKSSPYSKRIVETLGLEGALRVSPLHCHGTDDIDKFLKITKDIAEGK
;
A
#
# COMPACT_ATOMS: atom_id res chain seq x y z
N GLU A 1 4.08 0.41 32.78
CA GLU A 1 5.11 0.41 31.72
C GLU A 1 6.39 -0.25 32.22
N GLU A 2 6.94 -1.16 31.43
CA GLU A 2 8.11 -1.95 31.82
C GLU A 2 9.43 -1.21 31.55
N PHE A 3 9.41 -0.28 30.61
CA PHE A 3 10.58 0.47 30.14
C PHE A 3 10.38 1.99 30.23
N PRO A 4 11.47 2.76 30.49
CA PRO A 4 11.42 4.22 30.46
C PRO A 4 11.32 4.78 29.02
N ASP A 5 10.70 5.93 28.89
CA ASP A 5 10.29 6.55 27.62
C ASP A 5 11.40 7.26 26.82
N CYS A 6 12.64 7.23 27.24
CA CYS A 6 13.70 8.02 26.59
C CYS A 6 14.92 7.19 26.23
N PRO A 7 14.91 6.50 25.07
CA PRO A 7 16.01 5.62 24.64
C PRO A 7 17.33 6.37 24.43
N GLU A 8 17.34 7.62 23.97
CA GLU A 8 18.59 8.36 23.70
C GLU A 8 19.35 8.78 24.97
N ARG A 9 18.68 8.79 26.11
CA ARG A 9 19.27 9.13 27.41
C ARG A 9 19.27 7.93 28.35
N ALA A 10 19.22 6.76 27.77
CA ALA A 10 19.04 5.51 28.49
C ALA A 10 20.17 5.21 29.49
N ARG A 11 19.79 4.76 30.68
CA ARG A 11 20.66 4.14 31.66
C ARG A 11 19.94 2.91 32.22
N GLY A 12 20.64 1.78 32.35
CA GLY A 12 20.00 0.54 32.77
C GLY A 12 18.92 0.07 31.77
N ARG A 13 17.67 -0.08 32.21
CA ARG A 13 16.56 -0.54 31.37
C ARG A 13 16.29 0.31 30.11
N GLY A 14 16.73 1.56 30.10
CA GLY A 14 16.59 2.39 28.93
C GLY A 14 17.49 1.99 27.75
N PHE A 15 18.62 1.30 28.00
CA PHE A 15 19.42 0.68 26.94
C PHE A 15 18.64 -0.43 26.26
N ASP A 16 17.92 -1.26 27.01
CA ASP A 16 17.10 -2.33 26.47
C ASP A 16 16.03 -1.76 25.53
N LEU A 17 15.45 -0.60 25.86
CA LEU A 17 14.48 0.08 25.00
C LEU A 17 15.10 0.65 23.73
N ALA A 18 16.30 1.23 23.81
CA ALA A 18 17.02 1.74 22.64
C ALA A 18 17.37 0.60 21.67
N ASP A 19 17.87 -0.52 22.19
CA ASP A 19 18.16 -1.72 21.41
C ASP A 19 16.88 -2.29 20.79
N TYR A 20 15.78 -2.30 21.53
CA TYR A 20 14.46 -2.74 21.03
C TYR A 20 13.98 -1.91 19.84
N VAL A 21 14.11 -0.58 19.88
CA VAL A 21 13.75 0.31 18.76
C VAL A 21 14.67 0.07 17.56
N LYS A 22 15.98 -0.14 17.82
CA LYS A 22 16.95 -0.44 16.78
C LYS A 22 16.65 -1.78 16.10
N ASP A 23 16.41 -2.83 16.90
CA ASP A 23 16.03 -4.15 16.40
C ASP A 23 14.69 -4.08 15.64
N GLY A 24 13.73 -3.31 16.14
CA GLY A 24 12.47 -3.06 15.46
C GLY A 24 12.63 -2.40 14.11
N THR A 25 13.52 -1.41 14.02
CA THR A 25 13.87 -0.76 12.74
C THR A 25 14.44 -1.78 11.75
N GLN A 26 15.40 -2.58 12.20
CA GLN A 26 16.03 -3.61 11.37
C GLN A 26 15.02 -4.66 10.91
N GLN A 27 14.15 -5.13 11.81
CA GLN A 27 13.13 -6.12 11.46
C GLN A 27 12.08 -5.56 10.47
N ILE A 28 11.70 -4.28 10.57
CA ILE A 28 10.82 -3.66 9.58
C ILE A 28 11.50 -3.65 8.20
N LEU A 29 12.76 -3.28 8.13
CA LEU A 29 13.53 -3.28 6.87
C LEU A 29 13.68 -4.70 6.31
N GLU A 30 14.22 -5.63 7.09
CA GLU A 30 14.55 -6.97 6.62
C GLU A 30 13.31 -7.85 6.44
N VAL A 31 12.34 -7.80 7.39
CA VAL A 31 11.23 -8.75 7.41
C VAL A 31 10.02 -8.24 6.63
N ILE A 32 9.69 -6.95 6.71
CA ILE A 32 8.52 -6.42 5.98
C ILE A 32 8.93 -6.01 4.55
N PHE A 33 9.97 -5.19 4.41
CA PHE A 33 10.39 -4.69 3.10
C PHE A 33 11.27 -5.69 2.32
N GLY A 34 11.89 -6.66 2.98
CA GLY A 34 12.87 -7.56 2.35
C GLY A 34 14.18 -6.86 1.99
N ALA A 35 14.48 -5.71 2.60
CA ALA A 35 15.66 -4.92 2.32
C ALA A 35 16.92 -5.55 2.91
N LYS A 36 18.02 -5.51 2.15
CA LYS A 36 19.36 -5.93 2.58
C LYS A 36 20.19 -4.77 3.12
N SER A 37 19.85 -3.57 2.73
CA SER A 37 20.52 -2.31 3.11
C SER A 37 19.52 -1.15 3.00
N GLY A 38 19.97 0.09 3.17
CA GLY A 38 19.13 1.27 3.13
C GLY A 38 18.77 1.81 4.51
N ALA A 39 17.76 2.67 4.56
CA ALA A 39 17.32 3.29 5.81
C ALA A 39 15.79 3.28 5.93
N LEU A 40 15.31 3.47 7.18
CA LEU A 40 13.89 3.56 7.50
C LEU A 40 13.50 5.01 7.83
N ILE A 41 12.58 5.57 7.08
CA ILE A 41 11.88 6.79 7.45
C ILE A 41 10.74 6.42 8.40
N THR A 42 10.64 7.12 9.53
CA THR A 42 9.55 6.97 10.50
C THR A 42 8.91 8.33 10.71
N GLU A 43 7.63 8.46 10.36
CA GLU A 43 6.84 9.67 10.48
C GLU A 43 5.48 9.38 11.15
N LEU A 44 4.70 10.42 11.44
CA LEU A 44 3.35 10.27 12.02
C LEU A 44 2.34 9.65 11.05
N THR A 45 2.59 9.73 9.75
CA THR A 45 1.72 9.18 8.69
C THR A 45 2.52 8.74 7.47
N ALA A 46 2.00 7.77 6.71
CA ALA A 46 2.58 7.39 5.43
C ALA A 46 2.58 8.54 4.40
N SER A 47 1.66 9.52 4.53
CA SER A 47 1.68 10.73 3.69
C SER A 47 2.92 11.58 3.95
N GLN A 48 3.34 11.72 5.22
CA GLN A 48 4.56 12.44 5.57
C GLN A 48 5.81 11.71 5.08
N THR A 49 5.87 10.38 5.20
CA THR A 49 7.00 9.61 4.64
C THR A 49 7.13 9.79 3.13
N MET A 50 6.00 9.85 2.41
CA MET A 50 5.98 10.07 0.96
C MET A 50 6.49 11.47 0.60
N PHE A 51 5.96 12.52 1.24
CA PHE A 51 6.43 13.89 1.00
C PHE A 51 7.90 14.06 1.38
N HIS A 52 8.37 13.43 2.46
CA HIS A 52 9.77 13.49 2.88
C HIS A 52 10.67 12.82 1.85
N ALA A 53 10.38 11.57 1.44
CA ALA A 53 11.20 10.84 0.49
C ALA A 53 11.21 11.47 -0.91
N VAL A 54 10.05 11.80 -1.47
CA VAL A 54 9.93 12.46 -2.77
C VAL A 54 10.63 13.82 -2.74
N GLY A 55 10.45 14.58 -1.66
CA GLY A 55 11.10 15.89 -1.49
C GLY A 55 12.62 15.78 -1.47
N THR A 56 13.15 14.82 -0.73
CA THR A 56 14.59 14.57 -0.67
C THR A 56 15.17 14.27 -2.06
N ILE A 57 14.53 13.42 -2.84
CA ILE A 57 14.98 13.09 -4.19
C ILE A 57 14.88 14.33 -5.10
N MET A 58 13.73 14.97 -5.14
CA MET A 58 13.45 16.05 -6.08
C MET A 58 14.28 17.32 -5.81
N GLU A 59 14.65 17.57 -4.56
CA GLU A 59 15.51 18.70 -4.18
C GLU A 59 17.00 18.31 -4.16
N GLY A 60 17.30 17.04 -3.92
CA GLY A 60 18.68 16.54 -3.80
C GLY A 60 19.41 16.31 -5.11
N VAL A 61 18.70 16.26 -6.25
CA VAL A 61 19.32 16.04 -7.57
C VAL A 61 19.28 17.32 -8.43
N ASP A 62 20.38 17.58 -9.16
CA ASP A 62 20.58 18.76 -10.01
C ASP A 62 20.36 18.49 -11.51
N TRP A 63 19.97 17.28 -11.87
CA TRP A 63 19.70 16.84 -13.24
C TRP A 63 18.22 16.54 -13.46
N GLY A 64 17.83 16.34 -14.72
CA GLY A 64 16.52 15.92 -15.16
C GLY A 64 15.48 17.05 -15.16
N LYS A 65 14.45 16.89 -15.98
CA LYS A 65 13.47 17.94 -16.31
C LYS A 65 12.04 17.60 -15.92
N ASN A 66 11.76 16.34 -15.60
CA ASN A 66 10.41 15.90 -15.30
C ASN A 66 10.39 14.82 -14.22
N ALA A 67 9.20 14.64 -13.63
CA ALA A 67 8.86 13.48 -12.83
C ALA A 67 7.50 12.94 -13.25
N VAL A 68 7.31 11.64 -13.12
CA VAL A 68 6.14 10.90 -13.59
C VAL A 68 5.42 10.27 -12.40
N THR A 69 4.11 10.37 -12.39
CA THR A 69 3.22 9.65 -11.47
C THR A 69 1.96 9.22 -12.22
N SER A 70 0.97 8.66 -11.51
CA SER A 70 -0.27 8.25 -12.15
C SER A 70 -1.51 8.92 -11.59
N ALA A 71 -2.56 8.97 -12.40
CA ALA A 71 -3.88 9.42 -11.97
C ALA A 71 -4.55 8.47 -10.96
N LEU A 72 -4.04 7.25 -10.77
CA LEU A 72 -4.55 6.29 -9.77
C LEU A 72 -3.98 6.51 -8.37
N GLU A 73 -2.88 7.25 -8.23
CA GLU A 73 -2.21 7.41 -6.95
C GLU A 73 -3.12 7.95 -5.84
N HIS A 74 -2.86 7.49 -4.62
CA HIS A 74 -3.41 8.19 -3.46
C HIS A 74 -2.93 9.66 -3.46
N PRO A 75 -3.76 10.64 -3.01
CA PRO A 75 -3.35 12.05 -2.99
C PRO A 75 -1.98 12.30 -2.36
N SER A 76 -1.59 11.54 -1.33
CA SER A 76 -0.27 11.70 -0.70
C SER A 76 0.91 11.45 -1.64
N ALA A 77 0.82 10.51 -2.56
CA ALA A 77 1.88 10.21 -3.53
C ALA A 77 1.80 11.18 -4.73
N HIS A 78 0.60 11.34 -5.29
CA HIS A 78 0.36 12.25 -6.40
C HIS A 78 0.77 13.68 -6.09
N ASP A 79 0.22 14.23 -4.99
CA ASP A 79 0.43 15.64 -4.63
C ASP A 79 1.87 15.91 -4.18
N ALA A 80 2.58 14.90 -3.64
CA ALA A 80 4.01 15.02 -3.34
C ALA A 80 4.81 15.25 -4.63
N VAL A 81 4.55 14.45 -5.69
CA VAL A 81 5.25 14.63 -6.98
C VAL A 81 4.90 15.96 -7.62
N GLU A 82 3.61 16.32 -7.67
CA GLU A 82 3.15 17.60 -8.23
C GLU A 82 3.76 18.79 -7.49
N TYR A 83 3.72 18.78 -6.16
CA TYR A 83 4.26 19.86 -5.32
C TYR A 83 5.76 20.06 -5.56
N TYR A 84 6.54 18.97 -5.57
CA TYR A 84 7.98 19.09 -5.75
C TYR A 84 8.38 19.35 -7.21
N CYS A 85 7.62 18.92 -8.21
CA CYS A 85 7.79 19.37 -9.59
C CYS A 85 7.67 20.88 -9.69
N LYS A 86 6.60 21.45 -9.11
CA LYS A 86 6.38 22.90 -9.07
C LYS A 86 7.49 23.63 -8.31
N LYS A 87 7.93 23.10 -7.17
CA LYS A 87 8.96 23.71 -6.32
C LYS A 87 10.33 23.74 -7.02
N THR A 88 10.66 22.70 -7.78
CA THR A 88 11.96 22.54 -8.45
C THR A 88 11.96 22.98 -9.92
N GLY A 89 10.81 23.44 -10.43
CA GLY A 89 10.67 23.86 -11.83
C GLY A 89 10.70 22.73 -12.86
N ARG A 90 10.43 21.49 -12.44
CA ARG A 90 10.36 20.32 -13.30
C ARG A 90 8.94 20.09 -13.84
N GLU A 91 8.84 19.52 -15.03
CA GLU A 91 7.56 19.12 -15.61
C GLU A 91 6.93 17.99 -14.80
N PHE A 92 5.65 18.13 -14.48
CA PHE A 92 4.82 17.09 -13.89
C PHE A 92 4.11 16.31 -14.99
N ARG A 93 4.24 14.98 -14.98
CA ARG A 93 3.60 14.09 -15.95
C ARG A 93 2.72 13.08 -15.22
N GLU A 94 1.48 12.96 -15.68
CA GLU A 94 0.48 12.07 -15.10
C GLU A 94 0.04 11.00 -16.09
N VAL A 95 0.23 9.73 -15.73
CA VAL A 95 -0.19 8.56 -16.52
C VAL A 95 -1.67 8.26 -16.23
N PRO A 96 -2.53 8.14 -17.25
CA PRO A 96 -3.93 7.77 -17.06
C PRO A 96 -4.09 6.29 -16.70
N ALA A 97 -5.20 5.96 -16.02
CA ALA A 97 -5.55 4.57 -15.75
C ALA A 97 -6.05 3.84 -16.99
N ASN A 98 -5.81 2.53 -17.03
CA ASN A 98 -6.53 1.63 -17.90
C ASN A 98 -7.96 1.44 -17.38
N LYS A 99 -8.95 1.90 -18.14
CA LYS A 99 -10.37 1.86 -17.72
C LYS A 99 -10.98 0.46 -17.74
N VAL A 100 -10.33 -0.49 -18.40
CA VAL A 100 -10.78 -1.88 -18.48
C VAL A 100 -10.30 -2.66 -17.28
N THR A 101 -9.00 -2.60 -16.99
CA THR A 101 -8.37 -3.35 -15.91
C THR A 101 -8.43 -2.63 -14.57
N GLY A 102 -8.61 -1.31 -14.56
CA GLY A 102 -8.52 -0.48 -13.36
C GLY A 102 -7.11 -0.34 -12.81
N GLY A 103 -6.10 -0.69 -13.61
CA GLY A 103 -4.68 -0.61 -13.29
C GLY A 103 -3.92 0.35 -14.18
N LEU A 104 -2.62 0.13 -14.29
CA LEU A 104 -1.69 0.89 -15.12
C LEU A 104 -0.94 -0.08 -16.04
N ASP A 105 -0.95 0.20 -17.33
CA ASP A 105 -0.20 -0.60 -18.28
C ASP A 105 1.27 -0.15 -18.31
N PRO A 106 2.25 -1.07 -18.17
CA PRO A 106 3.65 -0.70 -18.29
C PRO A 106 3.99 -0.01 -19.61
N ASP A 107 3.37 -0.43 -20.73
CA ASP A 107 3.55 0.22 -22.04
C ASP A 107 3.07 1.67 -22.06
N GLU A 108 1.99 1.97 -21.37
CA GLU A 108 1.48 3.35 -21.25
C GLU A 108 2.39 4.20 -20.38
N ILE A 109 2.84 3.67 -19.22
CA ILE A 109 3.77 4.37 -18.33
C ILE A 109 5.04 4.80 -19.07
N MET A 110 5.64 3.89 -19.86
CA MET A 110 6.91 4.16 -20.58
C MET A 110 6.80 5.28 -21.61
N LYS A 111 5.61 5.66 -22.08
CA LYS A 111 5.43 6.83 -22.96
C LYS A 111 5.69 8.17 -22.24
N TYR A 112 5.60 8.19 -20.93
CA TYR A 112 5.81 9.37 -20.08
C TYR A 112 7.23 9.45 -19.51
N VAL A 113 7.98 8.34 -19.54
CA VAL A 113 9.35 8.25 -19.04
C VAL A 113 10.34 8.52 -20.16
N ASP A 114 11.31 9.38 -19.91
CA ASP A 114 12.43 9.66 -20.81
C ASP A 114 13.77 9.75 -20.02
N LYS A 115 14.87 10.02 -20.72
CA LYS A 115 16.20 10.14 -20.12
C LYS A 115 16.36 11.30 -19.14
N ASP A 116 15.45 12.27 -19.18
CA ASP A 116 15.42 13.42 -18.28
C ASP A 116 14.41 13.22 -17.11
N THR A 117 13.81 12.04 -16.98
CA THR A 117 12.88 11.71 -15.89
C THR A 117 13.67 11.42 -14.60
N VAL A 118 13.50 12.27 -13.59
CA VAL A 118 14.17 12.11 -12.29
C VAL A 118 13.53 11.01 -11.46
N LEU A 119 12.20 10.98 -11.45
CA LEU A 119 11.44 10.13 -10.53
C LEU A 119 10.20 9.57 -11.22
N LEU A 120 9.93 8.28 -10.97
CA LEU A 120 8.69 7.60 -11.31
C LEU A 120 8.04 7.09 -10.02
N SER A 121 6.85 7.60 -9.69
CA SER A 121 6.08 7.21 -8.50
C SER A 121 4.82 6.44 -8.91
N ILE A 122 4.76 5.15 -8.56
CA ILE A 122 3.66 4.25 -8.93
C ILE A 122 3.22 3.44 -7.70
N MET A 123 1.91 3.42 -7.41
CA MET A 123 1.35 2.60 -6.34
C MET A 123 1.46 1.11 -6.65
N ALA A 124 1.66 0.29 -5.61
CA ALA A 124 1.74 -1.17 -5.77
C ALA A 124 0.38 -1.81 -6.06
N ALA A 125 -0.71 -1.25 -5.49
CA ALA A 125 -2.06 -1.69 -5.81
C ALA A 125 -3.07 -0.54 -5.67
N SER A 126 -4.09 -0.54 -6.53
CA SER A 126 -5.15 0.46 -6.51
C SER A 126 -6.04 0.32 -5.27
N ASN A 127 -6.21 1.42 -4.55
CA ASN A 127 -7.08 1.48 -3.37
C ASN A 127 -8.59 1.50 -3.70
N ILE A 128 -8.97 1.50 -4.98
CA ILE A 128 -10.36 1.44 -5.44
C ILE A 128 -10.64 0.16 -6.23
N SER A 129 -9.84 -0.13 -7.25
CA SER A 129 -10.04 -1.32 -8.10
C SER A 129 -9.43 -2.58 -7.50
N GLY A 130 -8.44 -2.47 -6.62
CA GLY A 130 -7.65 -3.60 -6.14
C GLY A 130 -6.64 -4.14 -7.16
N ASN A 131 -6.54 -3.54 -8.34
CA ASN A 131 -5.56 -3.97 -9.34
C ASN A 131 -4.13 -3.82 -8.82
N ILE A 132 -3.32 -4.86 -8.96
CA ILE A 132 -1.91 -4.91 -8.57
C ILE A 132 -1.07 -4.49 -9.77
N MET A 133 -0.11 -3.57 -9.55
CA MET A 133 0.84 -3.12 -10.57
C MET A 133 2.09 -4.00 -10.53
N ASP A 134 2.60 -4.36 -11.70
CA ASP A 134 3.89 -5.06 -11.79
C ASP A 134 5.05 -4.07 -11.59
N ILE A 135 5.30 -3.72 -10.33
CA ILE A 135 6.33 -2.73 -9.95
C ILE A 135 7.71 -3.17 -10.45
N LYS A 136 8.01 -4.47 -10.39
CA LYS A 136 9.28 -5.02 -10.87
C LYS A 136 9.50 -4.74 -12.35
N GLU A 137 8.52 -5.06 -13.18
CA GLU A 137 8.61 -4.84 -14.64
C GLU A 137 8.63 -3.35 -14.98
N ILE A 138 7.81 -2.55 -14.30
CA ILE A 138 7.77 -1.09 -14.46
C ILE A 138 9.14 -0.49 -14.11
N ALA A 139 9.73 -0.85 -12.96
CA ALA A 139 11.02 -0.35 -12.52
C ALA A 139 12.16 -0.78 -13.48
N ARG A 140 12.16 -2.05 -13.89
CA ARG A 140 13.12 -2.58 -14.84
C ARG A 140 13.11 -1.80 -16.16
N ARG A 141 11.92 -1.60 -16.74
CA ARG A 141 11.77 -0.88 -18.02
C ARG A 141 12.10 0.62 -17.90
N ALA A 142 11.71 1.25 -16.81
CA ALA A 142 12.06 2.65 -16.57
C ALA A 142 13.58 2.84 -16.46
N LYS A 143 14.29 1.91 -15.81
CA LYS A 143 15.76 1.92 -15.69
C LYS A 143 16.45 1.59 -17.02
N GLU A 144 15.83 0.91 -17.95
CA GLU A 144 16.35 0.72 -19.32
C GLU A 144 16.34 2.04 -20.11
N ILE A 145 15.36 2.92 -19.84
CA ILE A 145 15.28 4.25 -20.47
C ILE A 145 16.22 5.23 -19.79
N ASN A 146 16.23 5.26 -18.47
CA ASN A 146 17.10 6.08 -17.65
C ASN A 146 17.64 5.28 -16.46
N PRO A 147 18.89 4.82 -16.48
CA PRO A 147 19.49 4.06 -15.37
C PRO A 147 19.55 4.82 -14.03
N ASP A 148 19.54 6.15 -14.07
CA ASP A 148 19.64 7.00 -12.89
C ASP A 148 18.30 7.37 -12.28
N ILE A 149 17.18 6.97 -12.92
CA ILE A 149 15.82 7.25 -12.44
C ILE A 149 15.58 6.72 -11.03
N TYR A 150 14.86 7.47 -10.21
CA TYR A 150 14.41 7.04 -8.89
C TYR A 150 13.01 6.44 -8.98
N ILE A 151 12.84 5.23 -8.43
CA ILE A 151 11.57 4.51 -8.42
C ILE A 151 10.96 4.58 -7.02
N VAL A 152 9.77 5.14 -6.92
CA VAL A 152 8.99 5.27 -5.68
C VAL A 152 7.73 4.43 -5.80
N SER A 153 7.45 3.59 -4.81
CA SER A 153 6.22 2.80 -4.78
C SER A 153 5.42 3.04 -3.51
N ASP A 154 4.15 3.44 -3.66
CA ASP A 154 3.18 3.47 -2.58
C ASP A 154 2.57 2.08 -2.39
N ALA A 155 3.02 1.35 -1.36
CA ALA A 155 2.50 0.03 -1.02
C ALA A 155 1.46 0.06 0.11
N VAL A 156 0.97 1.22 0.51
CA VAL A 156 0.01 1.38 1.63
C VAL A 156 -1.23 0.51 1.47
N GLN A 157 -1.72 0.32 0.26
CA GLN A 157 -2.88 -0.53 0.02
C GLN A 157 -2.50 -2.00 -0.15
N HIS A 158 -1.35 -2.29 -0.74
CA HIS A 158 -0.89 -3.65 -1.04
C HIS A 158 -0.32 -4.39 0.18
N ALA A 159 0.31 -3.67 1.11
CA ALA A 159 1.01 -4.23 2.26
C ALA A 159 0.23 -5.28 3.08
N PRO A 160 -1.09 -5.12 3.35
CA PRO A 160 -1.85 -6.14 4.10
C PRO A 160 -2.21 -7.39 3.28
N HIS A 161 -2.07 -7.35 1.95
CA HIS A 161 -2.59 -8.36 1.04
C HIS A 161 -1.51 -9.29 0.45
N ALA A 162 -0.27 -8.81 0.31
CA ALA A 162 0.80 -9.58 -0.30
C ALA A 162 2.20 -9.16 0.18
N VAL A 163 3.21 -9.91 -0.25
CA VAL A 163 4.60 -9.66 0.08
C VAL A 163 5.12 -8.38 -0.58
N ILE A 164 5.76 -7.51 0.21
CA ILE A 164 6.63 -6.45 -0.30
C ILE A 164 8.06 -6.99 -0.38
N ASP A 165 8.74 -6.77 -1.51
CA ASP A 165 10.14 -7.10 -1.69
C ASP A 165 10.84 -5.99 -2.49
N VAL A 166 11.45 -5.05 -1.78
CA VAL A 166 12.05 -3.86 -2.40
C VAL A 166 13.26 -4.17 -3.25
N GLU A 167 13.97 -5.27 -2.92
CA GLU A 167 15.11 -5.74 -3.71
C GLU A 167 14.65 -6.32 -5.06
N ASP A 168 13.65 -7.21 -5.01
CA ASP A 168 13.09 -7.81 -6.22
C ASP A 168 12.36 -6.77 -7.09
N TRP A 169 11.68 -5.81 -6.48
CA TRP A 169 11.02 -4.72 -7.20
C TRP A 169 11.99 -3.71 -7.78
N GLY A 170 13.19 -3.60 -7.21
CA GLY A 170 14.20 -2.65 -7.65
C GLY A 170 13.79 -1.19 -7.41
N VAL A 171 13.07 -0.91 -6.33
CA VAL A 171 12.61 0.44 -5.97
C VAL A 171 13.60 1.15 -5.06
N ASP A 172 13.57 2.48 -5.08
CA ASP A 172 14.38 3.32 -4.22
C ASP A 172 13.64 3.78 -2.97
N VAL A 173 12.32 3.84 -3.06
CA VAL A 173 11.43 4.18 -1.94
C VAL A 173 10.22 3.27 -1.99
N CYS A 174 9.85 2.75 -0.83
CA CYS A 174 8.59 2.03 -0.65
C CYS A 174 7.99 2.38 0.70
N ASN A 175 6.72 2.76 0.76
CA ASN A 175 6.07 3.10 2.02
C ASN A 175 4.86 2.23 2.33
N PHE A 176 4.51 2.15 3.61
CA PHE A 176 3.23 1.61 4.06
C PHE A 176 2.69 2.32 5.31
N ALA A 177 1.41 2.11 5.60
CA ALA A 177 0.74 2.62 6.78
C ALA A 177 0.37 1.47 7.73
N PRO A 178 0.97 1.39 8.93
CA PRO A 178 0.72 0.31 9.89
C PRO A 178 -0.75 0.01 10.16
N TYR A 179 -1.60 1.03 10.28
CA TYR A 179 -3.01 0.85 10.60
C TYR A 179 -3.82 0.11 9.51
N LYS A 180 -3.30 0.03 8.28
CA LYS A 180 -3.86 -0.82 7.23
C LYS A 180 -3.23 -2.21 7.21
N PHE A 181 -2.06 -2.35 7.81
CA PHE A 181 -1.28 -3.58 7.87
C PHE A 181 -1.31 -4.15 9.30
N PHE A 182 -2.50 -4.43 9.80
CA PHE A 182 -2.81 -5.05 11.10
C PHE A 182 -2.25 -4.33 12.34
N GLY A 183 -1.62 -3.16 12.17
CA GLY A 183 -0.96 -2.39 13.21
C GLY A 183 -1.77 -1.18 13.70
N VAL A 184 -1.08 -0.18 14.22
CA VAL A 184 -1.65 1.00 14.88
C VAL A 184 -1.66 2.23 13.98
N ARG A 185 -2.47 3.24 14.37
CA ARG A 185 -2.48 4.58 13.79
C ARG A 185 -1.41 5.46 14.44
N GLY A 186 -1.05 6.58 13.78
CA GLY A 186 -0.11 7.57 14.31
C GLY A 186 1.34 7.28 13.95
N CYS A 187 1.57 6.41 12.97
CA CYS A 187 2.88 6.21 12.34
C CYS A 187 2.75 5.81 10.87
N GLY A 188 3.81 6.07 10.13
CA GLY A 188 4.05 5.63 8.76
C GLY A 188 5.51 5.25 8.62
N TYR A 189 5.80 4.24 7.81
CA TYR A 189 7.15 3.77 7.54
C TYR A 189 7.43 3.81 6.05
N ALA A 190 8.67 4.18 5.70
CA ALA A 190 9.16 4.03 4.35
C ALA A 190 10.60 3.51 4.35
N TYR A 191 10.86 2.55 3.48
CA TYR A 191 12.18 2.15 3.06
C TYR A 191 12.74 3.20 2.11
N VAL A 192 14.03 3.50 2.23
CA VAL A 192 14.81 4.24 1.24
C VAL A 192 16.10 3.47 0.92
N SER A 193 16.44 3.38 -0.37
CA SER A 193 17.67 2.72 -0.84
C SER A 193 18.93 3.46 -0.37
N ASP A 194 20.09 2.80 -0.41
CA ASP A 194 21.36 3.39 0.00
C ASP A 194 21.66 4.72 -0.71
N ARG A 195 21.34 4.81 -2.02
CA ARG A 195 21.57 6.05 -2.79
C ARG A 195 20.66 7.20 -2.38
N VAL A 196 19.49 6.92 -1.81
CA VAL A 196 18.58 7.93 -1.25
C VAL A 196 18.94 8.20 0.21
N ALA A 197 19.33 7.19 0.97
CA ALA A 197 19.61 7.29 2.40
C ALA A 197 20.70 8.33 2.74
N VAL A 198 21.65 8.52 1.84
CA VAL A 198 22.77 9.47 2.03
C VAL A 198 22.51 10.88 1.44
N MET A 199 21.35 11.09 0.80
CA MET A 199 21.01 12.41 0.27
C MET A 199 20.79 13.45 1.39
N PRO A 200 21.07 14.72 1.12
CA PRO A 200 20.68 15.80 2.04
C PRO A 200 19.18 15.79 2.31
N HIS A 201 18.79 15.62 3.56
CA HIS A 201 17.40 15.61 3.99
C HIS A 201 17.21 16.35 5.33
N ILE A 202 15.98 16.53 5.73
CA ILE A 202 15.66 17.21 7.01
C ILE A 202 16.08 16.29 8.17
N LYS A 203 17.14 16.66 8.89
CA LYS A 203 17.64 15.97 10.07
C LYS A 203 18.25 16.93 11.08
N LEU A 204 18.44 16.46 12.31
CA LEU A 204 19.24 17.20 13.29
C LEU A 204 20.72 17.18 12.87
N THR A 205 21.40 18.33 12.98
CA THR A 205 22.81 18.49 12.56
C THR A 205 23.78 17.60 13.32
N CYS A 206 23.39 17.09 14.50
CA CYS A 206 24.19 16.17 15.32
C CYS A 206 23.99 14.70 14.96
N LYS A 207 23.11 14.38 14.00
CA LYS A 207 22.83 12.99 13.58
C LYS A 207 23.60 12.64 12.32
N ASP A 208 23.95 11.36 12.17
CA ASP A 208 24.58 10.81 10.96
C ASP A 208 23.65 10.94 9.74
N ASP A 209 24.23 10.88 8.54
CA ASP A 209 23.51 11.16 7.30
C ASP A 209 22.41 10.13 6.98
N ASN A 210 22.55 8.89 7.44
CA ASN A 210 21.55 7.84 7.26
C ASN A 210 20.45 7.80 8.34
N VAL A 211 20.42 8.78 9.25
CA VAL A 211 19.39 8.87 10.32
C VAL A 211 18.25 9.77 9.86
N TRP A 212 17.13 9.17 9.55
CA TRP A 212 15.95 9.84 9.04
C TRP A 212 14.90 10.24 10.10
N ALA A 213 15.08 9.79 11.33
CA ALA A 213 14.22 10.19 12.43
C ALA A 213 14.58 11.61 12.90
N LEU A 214 13.67 12.58 12.71
CA LEU A 214 13.89 13.96 13.13
C LEU A 214 13.96 14.11 14.66
N GLY A 215 13.24 13.27 15.38
CA GLY A 215 13.22 13.23 16.84
C GLY A 215 13.31 11.80 17.37
N THR A 216 12.89 11.60 18.62
CA THR A 216 12.81 10.29 19.26
C THR A 216 11.59 9.55 18.73
N PRO A 217 11.73 8.38 18.06
CA PRO A 217 10.61 7.61 17.62
C PRO A 217 9.85 7.01 18.80
N ALA A 218 8.52 6.88 18.66
CA ALA A 218 7.68 6.27 19.71
C ALA A 218 7.89 4.76 19.79
N PRO A 219 8.43 4.20 20.91
CA PRO A 219 8.72 2.78 21.02
C PRO A 219 7.48 1.89 20.86
N ALA A 220 6.31 2.38 21.28
CA ALA A 220 5.04 1.66 21.15
C ALA A 220 4.69 1.32 19.69
N ASN A 221 5.09 2.16 18.72
CA ASN A 221 4.85 1.91 17.30
C ASN A 221 5.71 0.73 16.81
N PHE A 222 6.94 0.61 17.30
CA PHE A 222 7.80 -0.55 17.00
C PHE A 222 7.27 -1.81 17.65
N ALA A 223 6.79 -1.74 18.92
CA ALA A 223 6.17 -2.87 19.58
C ALA A 223 4.95 -3.41 18.80
N ALA A 224 4.11 -2.50 18.30
CA ALA A 224 2.98 -2.88 17.44
C ALA A 224 3.44 -3.59 16.16
N MET A 225 4.50 -3.08 15.50
CA MET A 225 5.02 -3.71 14.28
C MET A 225 5.69 -5.06 14.56
N MET A 226 6.39 -5.21 15.67
CA MET A 226 6.94 -6.51 16.08
C MET A 226 5.81 -7.54 16.26
N ALA A 227 4.70 -7.14 16.90
CA ALA A 227 3.53 -7.99 17.03
C ALA A 227 2.89 -8.37 15.69
N VAL A 228 2.86 -7.44 14.73
CA VAL A 228 2.40 -7.72 13.34
C VAL A 228 3.32 -8.74 12.67
N ILE A 229 4.63 -8.55 12.73
CA ILE A 229 5.61 -9.50 12.18
C ILE A 229 5.42 -10.88 12.81
N ASP A 230 5.32 -10.96 14.13
CA ASP A 230 5.16 -12.24 14.85
C ASP A 230 3.82 -12.92 14.50
N TYR A 231 2.74 -12.13 14.33
CA TYR A 231 1.45 -12.64 13.88
C TYR A 231 1.55 -13.29 12.49
N VAL A 232 2.13 -12.59 11.52
CA VAL A 232 2.29 -13.13 10.15
C VAL A 232 3.23 -14.34 10.14
N CYS A 233 4.35 -14.27 10.86
CA CYS A 233 5.25 -15.42 11.04
C CYS A 233 4.55 -16.63 11.69
N SER A 234 3.59 -16.40 12.59
CA SER A 234 2.85 -17.49 13.23
C SER A 234 1.97 -18.25 12.22
N ILE A 235 1.40 -17.53 11.23
CA ILE A 235 0.68 -18.14 10.10
C ILE A 235 1.65 -19.00 9.28
N GLY A 236 2.80 -18.45 8.89
CA GLY A 236 3.81 -19.22 8.15
C GLY A 236 4.27 -20.47 8.89
N LYS A 237 4.55 -20.34 10.20
CA LYS A 237 4.89 -21.50 11.06
C LYS A 237 3.79 -22.55 11.09
N HIS A 238 2.53 -22.14 11.17
CA HIS A 238 1.40 -23.06 11.21
C HIS A 238 1.36 -23.95 9.94
N PHE A 239 1.53 -23.37 8.78
CA PHE A 239 1.47 -24.11 7.51
C PHE A 239 2.73 -24.94 7.22
N LEU A 240 3.90 -24.48 7.67
CA LEU A 240 5.16 -25.23 7.52
C LEU A 240 5.29 -26.39 8.54
N GLY A 241 4.55 -26.34 9.65
CA GLY A 241 4.63 -27.35 10.71
C GLY A 241 6.06 -27.53 11.24
N ASP A 242 6.50 -28.76 11.42
CA ASP A 242 7.83 -29.09 11.95
C ASP A 242 8.98 -28.55 11.08
N SER A 243 8.74 -28.30 9.79
CA SER A 243 9.76 -27.74 8.89
C SER A 243 10.07 -26.27 9.18
N ALA A 244 9.21 -25.55 9.89
CA ALA A 244 9.36 -24.13 10.20
C ALA A 244 10.69 -23.78 10.89
N GLN A 245 11.29 -24.73 11.61
CA GLN A 245 12.58 -24.56 12.30
C GLN A 245 13.76 -24.33 11.33
N LYS A 246 13.60 -24.61 10.04
CA LYS A 246 14.62 -24.44 9.00
C LYS A 246 14.60 -23.06 8.36
N TYR A 247 13.58 -22.26 8.63
CA TYR A 247 13.31 -20.99 7.98
C TYR A 247 13.67 -19.83 8.90
N ASN A 248 14.27 -18.78 8.34
CA ASN A 248 14.52 -17.53 9.04
C ASN A 248 13.24 -16.69 9.18
N LYS A 249 13.31 -15.57 9.88
CA LYS A 249 12.12 -14.74 10.19
C LYS A 249 11.48 -14.15 8.92
N ARG A 250 12.28 -13.70 7.93
CA ARG A 250 11.77 -13.21 6.63
C ARG A 250 11.06 -14.32 5.86
N GLU A 251 11.64 -15.49 5.78
CA GLU A 251 11.04 -16.63 5.09
C GLU A 251 9.71 -17.06 5.73
N LEU A 252 9.65 -17.09 7.07
CA LEU A 252 8.39 -17.35 7.79
C LEU A 252 7.33 -16.28 7.53
N PHE A 253 7.75 -15.02 7.47
CA PHE A 253 6.86 -13.90 7.14
C PHE A 253 6.34 -14.00 5.72
N VAL A 254 7.21 -14.26 4.75
CA VAL A 254 6.83 -14.45 3.34
C VAL A 254 5.83 -15.60 3.20
N GLU A 255 6.08 -16.72 3.86
CA GLU A 255 5.14 -17.85 3.86
C GLU A 255 3.78 -17.46 4.46
N GLY A 256 3.79 -16.73 5.58
CA GLY A 256 2.56 -16.22 6.20
C GLY A 256 1.78 -15.29 5.28
N MET A 257 2.46 -14.35 4.61
CA MET A 257 1.83 -13.44 3.65
C MET A 257 1.29 -14.18 2.42
N ASN A 258 1.99 -15.19 1.94
CA ASN A 258 1.52 -16.04 0.83
C ASN A 258 0.20 -16.76 1.19
N HIS A 259 0.07 -17.25 2.41
CA HIS A 259 -1.17 -17.87 2.88
C HIS A 259 -2.30 -16.86 3.10
N ILE A 260 -1.99 -15.65 3.59
CA ILE A 260 -2.94 -14.53 3.63
C ILE A 260 -3.46 -14.23 2.21
N HIS A 261 -2.57 -14.08 1.25
CA HIS A 261 -2.92 -13.81 -0.13
C HIS A 261 -3.79 -14.92 -0.75
N LEU A 262 -3.46 -16.19 -0.50
CA LEU A 262 -4.27 -17.32 -0.97
C LEU A 262 -5.67 -17.34 -0.36
N GLN A 263 -5.80 -17.08 0.94
CA GLN A 263 -7.09 -16.96 1.62
C GLN A 263 -7.90 -15.81 1.02
N GLU A 264 -7.30 -14.66 0.81
CA GLU A 264 -7.98 -13.49 0.25
C GLU A 264 -8.42 -13.70 -1.19
N ARG A 265 -7.65 -14.41 -2.00
CA ARG A 265 -8.06 -14.81 -3.37
C ARG A 265 -9.27 -15.73 -3.34
N ALA A 266 -9.31 -16.69 -2.41
CA ALA A 266 -10.48 -17.54 -2.24
C ALA A 266 -11.72 -16.76 -1.82
N LEU A 267 -11.58 -15.78 -0.91
CA LEU A 267 -12.66 -14.89 -0.51
C LEU A 267 -13.09 -13.97 -1.66
N LEU A 268 -12.15 -13.44 -2.45
CA LEU A 268 -12.44 -12.62 -3.63
C LEU A 268 -13.22 -13.42 -4.68
N TYR A 269 -12.76 -14.62 -4.99
CA TYR A 269 -13.47 -15.51 -5.92
C TYR A 269 -14.89 -15.79 -5.42
N ARG A 270 -15.05 -16.15 -4.14
CA ARG A 270 -16.37 -16.37 -3.53
C ARG A 270 -17.26 -15.12 -3.59
N MET A 271 -16.69 -13.95 -3.37
CA MET A 271 -17.43 -12.69 -3.42
C MET A 271 -17.92 -12.36 -4.83
N LEU A 272 -17.10 -12.64 -5.85
CA LEU A 272 -17.45 -12.39 -7.25
C LEU A 272 -18.38 -13.44 -7.83
N GLU A 273 -18.09 -14.74 -7.63
CA GLU A 273 -18.80 -15.85 -8.23
C GLU A 273 -19.91 -16.43 -7.33
N GLY A 274 -19.74 -16.34 -6.01
CA GLY A 274 -20.69 -16.92 -5.05
C GLY A 274 -20.58 -18.44 -4.92
N THR A 275 -21.72 -19.06 -4.63
CA THR A 275 -21.91 -20.51 -4.52
C THR A 275 -23.26 -20.91 -5.13
N GLU A 276 -23.55 -22.22 -5.20
CA GLU A 276 -24.87 -22.71 -5.62
C GLU A 276 -26.03 -22.14 -4.82
N LYS A 277 -25.77 -21.73 -3.56
CA LYS A 277 -26.83 -21.23 -2.63
C LYS A 277 -26.85 -19.70 -2.52
N VAL A 278 -25.75 -19.02 -2.76
CA VAL A 278 -25.61 -17.58 -2.60
C VAL A 278 -24.93 -17.02 -3.85
N PRO A 279 -25.66 -16.25 -4.70
CA PRO A 279 -25.05 -15.69 -5.91
C PRO A 279 -23.98 -14.69 -5.57
N GLY A 280 -22.87 -14.70 -6.33
CA GLY A 280 -21.81 -13.70 -6.23
C GLY A 280 -22.21 -12.37 -6.86
N LEU A 281 -21.40 -11.34 -6.65
CA LEU A 281 -21.67 -9.99 -7.15
C LEU A 281 -21.93 -9.93 -8.66
N ARG A 282 -21.23 -10.77 -9.44
CA ARG A 282 -21.41 -10.88 -10.90
C ARG A 282 -22.78 -11.44 -11.31
N HIS A 283 -23.44 -12.12 -10.39
CA HIS A 283 -24.67 -12.88 -10.64
C HIS A 283 -25.91 -12.33 -9.92
N ILE A 284 -25.76 -11.22 -9.17
CA ILE A 284 -26.89 -10.54 -8.54
C ILE A 284 -27.48 -9.51 -9.52
N PRO A 285 -28.73 -9.64 -9.97
CA PRO A 285 -29.35 -8.66 -10.86
C PRO A 285 -29.31 -7.24 -10.28
N GLY A 286 -28.97 -6.26 -11.11
CA GLY A 286 -28.85 -4.86 -10.70
C GLY A 286 -27.53 -4.51 -10.02
N VAL A 287 -26.65 -5.47 -9.73
CA VAL A 287 -25.30 -5.21 -9.23
C VAL A 287 -24.33 -5.11 -10.42
N GLN A 288 -23.51 -4.08 -10.41
CA GLN A 288 -22.44 -3.89 -11.38
C GLN A 288 -21.09 -3.90 -10.66
N VAL A 289 -20.22 -4.82 -11.04
CA VAL A 289 -18.80 -4.82 -10.64
C VAL A 289 -18.03 -3.94 -11.62
N TYR A 290 -17.34 -2.94 -11.10
CA TYR A 290 -16.57 -2.01 -11.93
C TYR A 290 -15.14 -2.50 -12.13
N VAL A 291 -14.54 -2.19 -13.29
CA VAL A 291 -13.20 -2.61 -13.68
C VAL A 291 -12.95 -4.08 -13.33
N ASP A 292 -13.91 -4.90 -13.72
CA ASP A 292 -13.93 -6.32 -13.43
C ASP A 292 -12.95 -7.08 -14.33
N MET A 293 -12.16 -7.97 -13.73
CA MET A 293 -11.15 -8.77 -14.42
C MET A 293 -11.44 -10.24 -14.19
N GLU A 294 -11.30 -11.05 -15.25
CA GLU A 294 -11.40 -12.52 -15.13
C GLU A 294 -10.19 -13.10 -14.38
N ASP A 295 -8.98 -12.59 -14.69
CA ASP A 295 -7.76 -12.99 -14.00
C ASP A 295 -7.60 -12.27 -12.67
N LEU A 296 -7.88 -12.98 -11.58
CA LEU A 296 -7.76 -12.47 -10.23
C LEU A 296 -6.31 -12.53 -9.68
N THR A 297 -5.33 -12.97 -10.48
CA THR A 297 -3.92 -13.03 -10.08
C THR A 297 -3.37 -11.64 -9.74
N TYR A 298 -3.83 -10.64 -10.48
CA TYR A 298 -3.39 -9.26 -10.32
C TYR A 298 -4.42 -8.39 -9.58
N LYS A 299 -5.10 -8.96 -8.57
CA LYS A 299 -6.13 -8.25 -7.81
C LYS A 299 -6.05 -8.57 -6.32
N ASP A 300 -5.84 -7.55 -5.50
CA ASP A 300 -6.02 -7.62 -4.06
C ASP A 300 -7.52 -7.76 -3.70
N LEU A 301 -7.82 -8.13 -2.46
CA LEU A 301 -9.21 -8.32 -1.99
C LEU A 301 -9.96 -6.98 -1.87
N ILE A 302 -10.10 -6.30 -2.99
CA ILE A 302 -10.80 -5.02 -3.11
C ILE A 302 -11.69 -5.07 -4.36
N VAL A 303 -12.97 -4.75 -4.18
CA VAL A 303 -13.95 -4.68 -5.27
C VAL A 303 -14.59 -3.31 -5.29
N ALA A 304 -14.62 -2.69 -6.46
CA ALA A 304 -15.42 -1.50 -6.76
C ALA A 304 -16.73 -1.94 -7.39
N MET A 305 -17.87 -1.50 -6.85
CA MET A 305 -19.17 -1.91 -7.34
C MET A 305 -20.22 -0.79 -7.22
N GLY A 306 -21.37 -0.99 -7.85
CA GLY A 306 -22.57 -0.18 -7.70
C GLY A 306 -23.82 -1.04 -7.77
N ILE A 307 -24.96 -0.47 -7.34
CA ILE A 307 -26.30 -1.09 -7.47
C ILE A 307 -27.16 -0.14 -8.30
N GLU A 308 -27.74 -0.66 -9.37
CA GLU A 308 -28.54 0.13 -10.32
C GLU A 308 -29.68 0.86 -9.61
N GLY A 309 -29.84 2.16 -9.94
CA GLY A 309 -30.93 3.00 -9.39
C GLY A 309 -30.71 3.44 -7.93
N ILE A 310 -29.58 3.08 -7.28
CA ILE A 310 -29.29 3.51 -5.92
C ILE A 310 -28.02 4.36 -5.91
N GLU A 311 -28.11 5.57 -5.37
CA GLU A 311 -26.96 6.47 -5.21
C GLU A 311 -25.97 5.89 -4.20
N TYR A 312 -24.65 6.11 -4.39
CA TYR A 312 -23.59 5.42 -3.64
C TYR A 312 -23.63 5.69 -2.13
N ALA A 313 -23.88 6.93 -1.71
CA ALA A 313 -23.97 7.27 -0.29
C ALA A 313 -25.22 6.64 0.36
N GLU A 314 -26.34 6.64 -0.35
CA GLU A 314 -27.57 5.95 0.09
C GLU A 314 -27.35 4.44 0.18
N CYS A 315 -26.66 3.87 -0.78
CA CYS A 315 -26.33 2.45 -0.78
C CYS A 315 -25.43 2.10 0.44
N ALA A 316 -24.38 2.89 0.71
CA ALA A 316 -23.52 2.71 1.88
C ALA A 316 -24.33 2.81 3.20
N ARG A 317 -25.30 3.72 3.29
CA ARG A 317 -26.21 3.85 4.44
C ARG A 317 -27.04 2.58 4.65
N ARG A 318 -27.61 2.01 3.59
CA ARG A 318 -28.40 0.76 3.67
C ARG A 318 -27.55 -0.41 4.15
N TYR A 319 -26.31 -0.54 3.64
CA TYR A 319 -25.38 -1.56 4.16
C TYR A 319 -25.12 -1.40 5.66
N LEU A 320 -24.93 -0.16 6.12
CA LEU A 320 -24.71 0.13 7.54
C LEU A 320 -25.89 -0.29 8.41
N GLU A 321 -27.13 -0.11 7.95
CA GLU A 321 -28.34 -0.56 8.65
C GLU A 321 -28.40 -2.08 8.82
N HIS A 322 -27.77 -2.83 7.91
CA HIS A 322 -27.61 -4.28 8.01
C HIS A 322 -26.32 -4.71 8.72
N GLY A 323 -25.56 -3.76 9.33
CA GLY A 323 -24.35 -4.03 10.07
C GLY A 323 -23.13 -4.33 9.19
N VAL A 324 -23.11 -3.84 7.95
CA VAL A 324 -21.97 -3.88 7.03
C VAL A 324 -21.47 -2.46 6.78
N THR A 325 -20.21 -2.18 7.09
CA THR A 325 -19.62 -0.86 6.86
C THR A 325 -18.89 -0.83 5.52
N LEU A 326 -19.40 -0.06 4.58
CA LEU A 326 -18.78 0.25 3.30
C LEU A 326 -18.61 1.76 3.16
N PHE A 327 -17.74 2.17 2.23
CA PHE A 327 -17.56 3.59 1.91
C PHE A 327 -17.67 3.82 0.41
N GLU A 328 -18.40 4.87 0.07
CA GLU A 328 -18.46 5.37 -1.29
C GLU A 328 -17.16 6.07 -1.69
N ARG A 329 -16.88 6.04 -2.98
CA ARG A 329 -15.80 6.76 -3.66
C ARG A 329 -16.43 7.53 -4.81
N VAL A 330 -16.55 8.84 -4.66
CA VAL A 330 -17.34 9.69 -5.56
C VAL A 330 -16.56 10.92 -6.00
N LYS A 331 -16.96 11.51 -7.13
CA LYS A 331 -16.33 12.71 -7.70
C LYS A 331 -16.42 13.96 -6.80
N SER A 332 -17.38 14.01 -5.90
CA SER A 332 -17.49 15.10 -4.91
C SER A 332 -16.47 15.03 -3.78
N SER A 333 -15.84 13.87 -3.57
CA SER A 333 -14.78 13.70 -2.57
C SER A 333 -13.43 14.08 -3.15
N PRO A 334 -12.67 15.03 -2.55
CA PRO A 334 -11.35 15.43 -3.03
C PRO A 334 -10.34 14.27 -3.04
N TYR A 335 -10.53 13.28 -2.16
CA TYR A 335 -9.67 12.09 -2.09
C TYR A 335 -9.90 11.07 -3.20
N SER A 336 -11.09 11.06 -3.82
CA SER A 336 -11.49 10.04 -4.80
C SER A 336 -11.69 10.59 -6.20
N LYS A 337 -11.94 11.90 -6.34
CA LYS A 337 -12.35 12.53 -7.60
C LYS A 337 -11.46 12.11 -8.78
N ARG A 338 -10.17 12.39 -8.70
CA ARG A 338 -9.21 12.08 -9.77
C ARG A 338 -9.20 10.60 -10.11
N ILE A 339 -9.22 9.73 -9.08
CA ILE A 339 -9.14 8.27 -9.27
C ILE A 339 -10.40 7.74 -9.96
N VAL A 340 -11.61 8.14 -9.55
CA VAL A 340 -12.85 7.68 -10.20
C VAL A 340 -13.00 8.27 -11.61
N GLU A 341 -12.55 9.52 -11.84
CA GLU A 341 -12.56 10.16 -13.16
C GLU A 341 -11.62 9.45 -14.14
N THR A 342 -10.37 9.12 -13.73
CA THR A 342 -9.43 8.40 -14.60
C THR A 342 -9.92 6.99 -14.94
N LEU A 343 -10.65 6.33 -14.01
CA LEU A 343 -11.31 5.04 -14.26
C LEU A 343 -12.57 5.17 -15.13
N GLY A 344 -13.02 6.38 -15.42
CA GLY A 344 -14.25 6.62 -16.21
C GLY A 344 -15.53 6.33 -15.43
N LEU A 345 -15.49 6.36 -14.10
CA LEU A 345 -16.61 6.08 -13.22
C LEU A 345 -17.24 7.37 -12.68
N GLU A 346 -18.54 7.34 -12.39
CA GLU A 346 -19.21 8.41 -11.64
C GLU A 346 -18.96 8.28 -10.13
N GLY A 347 -18.72 7.07 -9.66
CA GLY A 347 -18.42 6.69 -8.30
C GLY A 347 -18.34 5.17 -8.17
N ALA A 348 -18.11 4.69 -6.96
CA ALA A 348 -18.16 3.28 -6.60
C ALA A 348 -18.40 3.11 -5.09
N LEU A 349 -18.98 2.01 -4.70
CA LEU A 349 -18.82 1.44 -3.37
C LEU A 349 -17.53 0.63 -3.35
N ARG A 350 -16.70 0.81 -2.33
CA ARG A 350 -15.51 0.01 -2.14
C ARG A 350 -15.74 -1.06 -1.07
N VAL A 351 -15.65 -2.32 -1.50
CA VAL A 351 -15.69 -3.51 -0.65
C VAL A 351 -14.26 -4.00 -0.45
N SER A 352 -13.78 -4.04 0.78
CA SER A 352 -12.38 -4.36 1.08
C SER A 352 -12.24 -5.12 2.41
N PRO A 353 -12.67 -6.40 2.46
CA PRO A 353 -12.41 -7.26 3.60
C PRO A 353 -10.93 -7.63 3.68
N LEU A 354 -10.55 -8.35 4.73
CA LEU A 354 -9.21 -8.88 4.95
C LEU A 354 -9.28 -10.39 5.16
N HIS A 355 -8.14 -11.05 5.17
CA HIS A 355 -8.01 -12.50 5.41
C HIS A 355 -8.66 -13.01 6.71
N CYS A 356 -8.86 -12.14 7.71
CA CYS A 356 -9.52 -12.48 8.97
C CYS A 356 -11.05 -12.65 8.85
N HIS A 357 -11.64 -12.23 7.71
CA HIS A 357 -13.04 -12.53 7.40
C HIS A 357 -13.16 -13.99 6.92
N GLY A 358 -14.28 -14.61 7.29
CA GLY A 358 -14.61 -15.97 6.87
C GLY A 358 -15.53 -16.00 5.66
N THR A 359 -15.79 -17.20 5.18
CA THR A 359 -16.78 -17.46 4.11
C THR A 359 -18.18 -17.00 4.52
N ASP A 360 -18.52 -17.12 5.82
CA ASP A 360 -19.82 -16.71 6.34
C ASP A 360 -20.02 -15.19 6.28
N ASP A 361 -18.95 -14.42 6.48
CA ASP A 361 -18.97 -12.95 6.34
C ASP A 361 -19.24 -12.56 4.89
N ILE A 362 -18.59 -13.22 3.93
CA ILE A 362 -18.80 -12.98 2.50
C ILE A 362 -20.24 -13.38 2.10
N ASP A 363 -20.72 -14.53 2.57
CA ASP A 363 -22.10 -14.97 2.28
C ASP A 363 -23.14 -14.03 2.86
N LYS A 364 -22.90 -13.51 4.08
CA LYS A 364 -23.75 -12.50 4.70
C LYS A 364 -23.77 -11.22 3.88
N PHE A 365 -22.59 -10.73 3.46
CA PHE A 365 -22.48 -9.56 2.60
C PHE A 365 -23.23 -9.75 1.28
N LEU A 366 -23.09 -10.89 0.60
CA LEU A 366 -23.76 -11.19 -0.66
C LEU A 366 -25.30 -11.25 -0.50
N LYS A 367 -25.81 -11.84 0.58
CA LYS A 367 -27.25 -11.87 0.89
C LYS A 367 -27.80 -10.46 1.08
N ILE A 368 -27.12 -9.64 1.89
CA ILE A 368 -27.48 -8.23 2.11
C ILE A 368 -27.45 -7.45 0.78
N THR A 369 -26.42 -7.67 -0.05
CA THR A 369 -26.32 -7.04 -1.37
C THR A 369 -27.52 -7.37 -2.24
N LYS A 370 -27.92 -8.64 -2.26
CA LYS A 370 -29.12 -9.09 -2.99
C LYS A 370 -30.37 -8.43 -2.48
N ASP A 371 -30.58 -8.40 -1.15
CA ASP A 371 -31.77 -7.80 -0.54
C ASP A 371 -31.86 -6.29 -0.87
N ILE A 372 -30.75 -5.56 -0.79
CA ILE A 372 -30.68 -4.14 -1.17
C ILE A 372 -31.02 -3.95 -2.65
N ALA A 373 -30.48 -4.79 -3.54
CA ALA A 373 -30.73 -4.73 -4.97
C ALA A 373 -32.19 -5.05 -5.34
N GLU A 374 -32.86 -5.90 -4.55
CA GLU A 374 -34.27 -6.24 -4.68
C GLU A 374 -35.23 -5.22 -3.98
N GLY A 375 -34.68 -4.18 -3.33
CA GLY A 375 -35.47 -3.14 -2.62
C GLY A 375 -36.08 -3.60 -1.30
N LYS A 376 -35.46 -4.58 -0.64
CA LYS A 376 -35.89 -5.14 0.66
C LYS A 376 -35.15 -4.50 1.82
#